data_831878efd5cd308a5d71d69dd83ef9ac
#
_entry.id   831878efd5cd308a5d71d69dd83ef9ac
#
_cell.length_a   1.000
_cell.length_b   1.000
_cell.length_c   1.000
_cell.angle_alpha   90.00
_cell.angle_beta   90.00
_cell.angle_gamma   90.00
#
_symmetry.space_group_name_H-M   'P 1'
#
loop_
_entity.id
_entity.type
_entity.pdbx_description
1 polymer ?
#
loop_
_entity_poly.entity_id
_entity_poly.type
_entity_poly.pdbx_seq_one_letter_code
_entity_poly.pdbx_strand_id
1 'polypeptide(L)'
;KILFAFQHWCQGCHLHGFPTLQKLHAALSSKDVGFAVIQTVFEGTHENTFEKLRVNQLKYELPIVFGHDEQPTGSPFPTFMEDYRTRGTPWFTVIDAGGSIVFSDFHLDAERLVKQLEQG
;
A
#
# COMPACT_ATOMS: atom_id res chain seq x y z
N LYS A 1 4.51 10.84 -1.64
CA LYS A 1 4.16 9.48 -2.12
C LYS A 1 3.42 8.72 -1.05
N ILE A 2 2.43 7.97 -1.47
CA ILE A 2 1.66 7.09 -0.60
C ILE A 2 1.82 5.66 -1.11
N LEU A 3 2.35 4.80 -0.26
CA LEU A 3 2.54 3.38 -0.55
C LEU A 3 1.59 2.57 0.30
N PHE A 4 0.90 1.62 -0.32
CA PHE A 4 -0.02 0.71 0.36
C PHE A 4 0.42 -0.73 0.15
N ALA A 5 0.74 -1.42 1.23
CA ALA A 5 1.12 -2.82 1.19
C ALA A 5 -0.05 -3.70 1.62
N PHE A 6 -0.30 -4.78 0.87
CA PHE A 6 -1.40 -5.71 1.15
C PHE A 6 -0.99 -7.14 0.84
N GLN A 7 -1.85 -8.08 1.24
CA GLN A 7 -1.83 -9.46 0.79
C GLN A 7 -3.23 -9.85 0.33
N HIS A 8 -3.33 -10.69 -0.69
CA HIS A 8 -4.62 -11.08 -1.26
C HIS A 8 -5.57 -11.69 -0.22
N TRP A 9 -5.06 -12.52 0.67
CA TRP A 9 -5.86 -13.17 1.71
C TRP A 9 -6.24 -12.25 2.87
N CYS A 10 -5.64 -11.09 2.97
CA CYS A 10 -5.78 -10.18 4.11
C CYS A 10 -7.16 -9.52 4.12
N GLN A 11 -8.03 -9.95 5.02
CA GLN A 11 -9.38 -9.41 5.15
C GLN A 11 -9.40 -7.92 5.46
N GLY A 12 -8.55 -7.46 6.38
CA GLY A 12 -8.45 -6.04 6.72
C GLY A 12 -7.99 -5.18 5.55
N CYS A 13 -7.17 -5.73 4.65
CA CYS A 13 -6.76 -5.03 3.43
C CYS A 13 -7.96 -4.73 2.53
N HIS A 14 -8.87 -5.69 2.39
CA HIS A 14 -10.05 -5.55 1.52
C HIS A 14 -11.17 -4.73 2.18
N LEU A 15 -11.39 -4.89 3.49
CA LEU A 15 -12.47 -4.21 4.21
C LEU A 15 -12.14 -2.76 4.56
N HIS A 16 -10.88 -2.47 4.85
CA HIS A 16 -10.45 -1.14 5.33
C HIS A 16 -9.35 -0.51 4.48
N GLY A 17 -8.33 -1.28 4.11
CA GLY A 17 -7.16 -0.76 3.41
C GLY A 17 -7.47 -0.19 2.04
N PHE A 18 -8.00 -0.99 1.13
CA PHE A 18 -8.34 -0.53 -0.22
C PHE A 18 -9.40 0.57 -0.23
N PRO A 19 -10.47 0.52 0.57
CA PRO A 19 -11.40 1.65 0.66
C PRO A 19 -10.74 2.96 1.09
N THR A 20 -9.82 2.91 2.05
CA THR A 20 -9.05 4.09 2.46
C THR A 20 -8.19 4.60 1.30
N LEU A 21 -7.50 3.70 0.60
CA LEU A 21 -6.68 4.06 -0.56
C LEU A 21 -7.51 4.70 -1.68
N GLN A 22 -8.69 4.15 -1.94
CA GLN A 22 -9.61 4.72 -2.94
C GLN A 22 -10.03 6.15 -2.59
N LYS A 23 -10.32 6.42 -1.33
CA LYS A 23 -10.63 7.78 -0.85
C LYS A 23 -9.44 8.72 -1.04
N LEU A 24 -8.26 8.28 -0.69
CA LEU A 24 -7.03 9.08 -0.87
C LEU A 24 -6.78 9.37 -2.34
N HIS A 25 -6.90 8.38 -3.20
CA HIS A 25 -6.69 8.55 -4.63
C HIS A 25 -7.70 9.53 -5.23
N ALA A 26 -8.98 9.39 -4.87
CA ALA A 26 -10.03 10.29 -5.35
C ALA A 26 -9.77 11.76 -4.93
N ALA A 27 -9.28 11.96 -3.71
CA ALA A 27 -9.05 13.31 -3.19
C ALA A 27 -7.74 13.93 -3.68
N LEU A 28 -6.71 13.12 -3.92
CA LEU A 28 -5.34 13.61 -4.14
C LEU A 28 -4.78 13.32 -5.53
N SER A 29 -5.50 12.62 -6.40
CA SER A 29 -4.99 12.25 -7.74
C SER A 29 -4.71 13.45 -8.64
N SER A 30 -5.42 14.56 -8.43
CA SER A 30 -5.20 15.80 -9.17
C SER A 30 -4.07 16.65 -8.59
N LYS A 31 -3.50 16.25 -7.47
CA LYS A 31 -2.38 16.92 -6.81
C LYS A 31 -1.09 16.15 -7.13
N ASP A 32 0.04 16.75 -6.81
CA ASP A 32 1.35 16.13 -7.08
C ASP A 32 1.69 15.08 -6.03
N VAL A 33 0.85 14.04 -5.96
CA VAL A 33 1.00 12.91 -5.03
C VAL A 33 1.07 11.61 -5.81
N GLY A 34 2.19 10.90 -5.69
CA GLY A 34 2.38 9.60 -6.29
C GLY A 34 1.82 8.48 -5.41
N PHE A 35 1.25 7.45 -6.04
CA PHE A 35 0.68 6.28 -5.35
C PHE A 35 1.31 5.00 -5.89
N ALA A 36 1.49 4.02 -5.03
CA ALA A 36 1.84 2.66 -5.44
C ALA A 36 1.23 1.65 -4.47
N VAL A 37 0.84 0.50 -5.01
CA VAL A 37 0.32 -0.63 -4.24
C VAL A 37 1.31 -1.79 -4.36
N ILE A 38 1.65 -2.41 -3.26
CA ILE A 38 2.59 -3.52 -3.21
C ILE A 38 1.90 -4.74 -2.58
N GLN A 39 1.81 -5.85 -3.33
CA GLN A 39 1.44 -7.11 -2.74
C GLN A 39 2.71 -7.70 -2.11
N THR A 40 2.83 -7.53 -0.79
CA THR A 40 3.99 -8.01 -0.05
C THR A 40 3.73 -9.43 0.45
N VAL A 41 4.53 -10.39 0.02
CA VAL A 41 4.28 -11.81 0.26
C VAL A 41 5.21 -12.33 1.35
N PHE A 42 4.69 -12.47 2.57
CA PHE A 42 5.41 -13.06 3.69
C PHE A 42 4.68 -14.25 4.32
N GLU A 43 3.39 -14.39 4.04
CA GLU A 43 2.57 -15.52 4.48
C GLU A 43 1.67 -15.95 3.33
N GLY A 44 1.35 -17.25 3.23
CA GLY A 44 0.44 -17.74 2.23
C GLY A 44 0.88 -17.45 0.79
N THR A 45 2.11 -17.82 0.44
CA THR A 45 2.69 -17.59 -0.89
C THR A 45 1.79 -18.11 -2.01
N HIS A 46 1.13 -19.26 -1.80
CA HIS A 46 0.24 -19.86 -2.78
C HIS A 46 -1.07 -19.08 -2.99
N GLU A 47 -1.45 -18.23 -2.02
CA GLU A 47 -2.62 -17.35 -2.12
C GLU A 47 -2.26 -15.99 -2.71
N ASN A 48 -1.01 -15.55 -2.53
CA ASN A 48 -0.52 -14.24 -2.98
C ASN A 48 0.30 -14.42 -4.25
N THR A 49 -0.35 -14.59 -5.39
CA THR A 49 0.32 -14.76 -6.69
C THR A 49 0.26 -13.47 -7.49
N PHE A 50 1.09 -13.39 -8.52
CA PHE A 50 1.05 -12.27 -9.46
C PHE A 50 -0.31 -12.15 -10.13
N GLU A 51 -0.97 -13.27 -10.43
CA GLU A 51 -2.32 -13.27 -10.99
C GLU A 51 -3.33 -12.64 -10.04
N LYS A 52 -3.23 -12.92 -8.74
CA LYS A 52 -4.08 -12.32 -7.71
C LYS A 52 -3.86 -10.81 -7.59
N LEU A 53 -2.62 -10.36 -7.78
CA LEU A 53 -2.31 -8.95 -7.82
C LEU A 53 -3.10 -8.24 -8.92
N ARG A 54 -3.12 -8.83 -10.12
CA ARG A 54 -3.88 -8.30 -11.25
C ARG A 54 -5.39 -8.30 -11.00
N VAL A 55 -5.90 -9.36 -10.37
CA VAL A 55 -7.31 -9.44 -9.99
C VAL A 55 -7.68 -8.26 -9.07
N ASN A 56 -6.86 -7.96 -8.09
CA ASN A 56 -7.12 -6.87 -7.16
C ASN A 56 -7.00 -5.50 -7.83
N GLN A 57 -6.04 -5.32 -8.73
CA GLN A 57 -5.91 -4.09 -9.50
C GLN A 57 -7.18 -3.78 -10.28
N LEU A 58 -7.75 -4.78 -10.94
CA LEU A 58 -8.99 -4.62 -11.69
C LEU A 58 -10.20 -4.43 -10.78
N LYS A 59 -10.26 -5.18 -9.68
CA LYS A 59 -11.37 -5.13 -8.72
C LYS A 59 -11.56 -3.73 -8.12
N TYR A 60 -10.47 -3.07 -7.77
CA TYR A 60 -10.53 -1.77 -7.09
C TYR A 60 -10.45 -0.58 -8.04
N GLU A 61 -10.28 -0.84 -9.33
CA GLU A 61 -10.30 0.20 -10.38
C GLU A 61 -9.36 1.37 -10.10
N LEU A 62 -8.16 1.05 -9.58
CA LEU A 62 -7.15 2.06 -9.24
C LEU A 62 -6.12 2.15 -10.38
N PRO A 63 -6.07 3.29 -11.13
CA PRO A 63 -5.12 3.47 -12.22
C PRO A 63 -3.74 3.91 -11.71
N ILE A 64 -3.15 3.09 -10.84
CA ILE A 64 -1.85 3.35 -10.22
C ILE A 64 -0.99 2.10 -10.31
N VAL A 65 0.29 2.23 -10.00
CA VAL A 65 1.23 1.11 -10.08
C VAL A 65 0.92 0.07 -9.00
N PHE A 66 0.81 -1.19 -9.41
CA PHE A 66 0.73 -2.34 -8.52
C PHE A 66 2.00 -3.17 -8.70
N GLY A 67 2.71 -3.41 -7.63
CA GLY A 67 3.92 -4.22 -7.63
C GLY A 67 3.78 -5.48 -6.79
N HIS A 68 4.52 -6.52 -7.16
CA HIS A 68 4.54 -7.79 -6.44
C HIS A 68 5.91 -7.97 -5.80
N ASP A 69 5.93 -8.16 -4.48
CA ASP A 69 7.16 -8.27 -3.70
C ASP A 69 7.17 -9.59 -2.95
N GLU A 70 7.92 -10.55 -3.47
CA GLU A 70 8.08 -11.85 -2.83
C GLU A 70 9.33 -11.87 -1.95
N GLN A 71 9.34 -12.84 -1.05
CA GLN A 71 10.45 -13.15 -0.19
C GLN A 71 11.67 -13.57 -1.04
N PRO A 72 12.80 -12.84 -0.98
CA PRO A 72 13.99 -13.26 -1.70
C PRO A 72 14.53 -14.59 -1.17
N THR A 73 15.26 -15.31 -2.01
CA THR A 73 15.92 -16.56 -1.61
C THR A 73 16.84 -16.31 -0.43
N GLY A 74 16.66 -17.07 0.64
CA GLY A 74 17.47 -16.95 1.86
C GLY A 74 17.03 -15.88 2.85
N SER A 75 15.97 -15.12 2.52
CA SER A 75 15.41 -14.12 3.44
C SER A 75 14.07 -14.60 4.02
N PRO A 76 13.79 -14.38 5.32
CA PRO A 76 12.49 -14.72 5.89
C PRO A 76 11.37 -13.75 5.51
N PHE A 77 11.68 -12.58 4.97
CA PHE A 77 10.71 -11.53 4.66
C PHE A 77 10.89 -10.95 3.27
N PRO A 78 9.81 -10.42 2.65
CA PRO A 78 9.92 -9.72 1.37
C PRO A 78 10.69 -8.39 1.52
N THR A 79 11.26 -7.94 0.42
CA THR A 79 12.14 -6.77 0.39
C THR A 79 11.47 -5.50 0.91
N PHE A 80 10.23 -5.24 0.49
CA PHE A 80 9.49 -4.07 0.95
C PHE A 80 9.31 -4.08 2.46
N MET A 81 8.99 -5.24 3.03
CA MET A 81 8.79 -5.38 4.47
C MET A 81 10.06 -5.05 5.26
N GLU A 82 11.22 -5.49 4.78
CA GLU A 82 12.50 -5.18 5.40
C GLU A 82 12.92 -3.72 5.22
N ASP A 83 12.85 -3.22 3.99
CA ASP A 83 13.32 -1.87 3.64
C ASP A 83 12.49 -0.78 4.28
N TYR A 84 11.18 -0.96 4.39
CA TYR A 84 10.27 0.02 4.97
C TYR A 84 9.85 -0.33 6.40
N ARG A 85 10.36 -1.43 6.94
CA ARG A 85 10.12 -1.88 8.32
C ARG A 85 8.63 -2.02 8.64
N THR A 86 7.87 -2.54 7.68
CA THR A 86 6.44 -2.81 7.88
C THR A 86 6.27 -4.01 8.80
N ARG A 87 5.18 -4.04 9.56
CA ARG A 87 4.93 -5.08 10.55
C ARG A 87 3.81 -6.03 10.17
N GLY A 88 3.24 -5.86 8.98
CA GLY A 88 2.15 -6.71 8.51
C GLY A 88 1.35 -6.00 7.43
N THR A 89 0.11 -6.43 7.21
CA THR A 89 -0.82 -5.84 6.24
C THR A 89 -2.21 -5.71 6.87
N PRO A 90 -3.01 -4.70 6.47
CA PRO A 90 -2.65 -3.62 5.54
C PRO A 90 -1.59 -2.69 6.13
N TRP A 91 -0.80 -2.04 5.31
CA TRP A 91 0.21 -1.10 5.80
C TRP A 91 0.30 0.11 4.89
N PHE A 92 0.25 1.30 5.48
CA PHE A 92 0.39 2.55 4.76
C PHE A 92 1.71 3.22 5.11
N THR A 93 2.41 3.70 4.10
CA THR A 93 3.63 4.49 4.26
C THR A 93 3.48 5.77 3.46
N VAL A 94 3.69 6.91 4.10
CA VAL A 94 3.64 8.22 3.46
C VAL A 94 5.05 8.80 3.44
N ILE A 95 5.51 9.19 2.25
CA ILE A 95 6.85 9.72 2.03
C ILE A 95 6.71 11.15 1.54
N ASP A 96 7.40 12.10 2.17
CA ASP A 96 7.37 13.52 1.79
C ASP A 96 8.23 13.78 0.54
N ALA A 97 8.25 15.05 0.09
CA ALA A 97 8.99 15.46 -1.09
C ALA A 97 10.51 15.29 -0.92
N GLY A 98 11.00 15.29 0.30
CA GLY A 98 12.42 15.09 0.61
C GLY A 98 12.84 13.63 0.68
N GLY A 99 11.90 12.69 0.54
CA GLY A 99 12.18 11.27 0.62
C GLY A 99 12.12 10.69 2.03
N SER A 100 11.62 11.44 3.01
CA SER A 100 11.51 10.99 4.39
C SER A 100 10.15 10.35 4.66
N ILE A 101 10.15 9.25 5.43
CA ILE A 101 8.91 8.60 5.87
C ILE A 101 8.31 9.46 6.98
N VAL A 102 7.12 10.00 6.74
CA VAL A 102 6.40 10.86 7.69
C VAL A 102 5.23 10.14 8.37
N PHE A 103 4.85 8.98 7.86
CA PHE A 103 3.81 8.13 8.45
C PHE A 103 4.06 6.68 8.06
N SER A 104 3.87 5.77 9.02
CA SER A 104 4.02 4.33 8.77
C SER A 104 3.21 3.56 9.82
N ASP A 105 2.07 2.98 9.41
CA ASP A 105 1.19 2.23 10.33
C ASP A 105 0.18 1.37 9.55
N PHE A 106 -0.51 0.50 10.27
CA PHE A 106 -1.59 -0.35 9.74
C PHE A 106 -2.79 0.44 9.23
N HIS A 107 -3.14 1.52 9.89
CA HIS A 107 -4.32 2.33 9.57
C HIS A 107 -3.94 3.77 9.32
N LEU A 108 -4.63 4.38 8.37
CA LEU A 108 -4.44 5.77 8.01
C LEU A 108 -5.80 6.46 7.96
N ASP A 109 -5.92 7.61 8.62
CA ASP A 109 -7.11 8.46 8.53
C ASP A 109 -7.00 9.31 7.27
N ALA A 110 -7.77 8.92 6.25
CA ALA A 110 -7.72 9.57 4.95
C ALA A 110 -8.14 11.04 5.02
N GLU A 111 -9.19 11.36 5.78
CA GLU A 111 -9.69 12.72 5.88
C GLU A 111 -8.67 13.65 6.52
N ARG A 112 -8.02 13.17 7.58
CA ARG A 112 -7.00 13.93 8.29
C ARG A 112 -5.77 14.19 7.40
N LEU A 113 -5.33 13.18 6.66
CA LEU A 113 -4.18 13.33 5.76
C LEU A 113 -4.49 14.33 4.65
N VAL A 114 -5.68 14.26 4.04
CA VAL A 114 -6.09 15.16 2.99
C VAL A 114 -6.09 16.60 3.52
N LYS A 115 -6.62 16.85 4.72
CA LYS A 115 -6.60 18.17 5.32
C LYS A 115 -5.18 18.69 5.54
N GLN A 116 -4.28 17.86 6.02
CA GLN A 116 -2.89 18.23 6.23
C GLN A 116 -2.21 18.63 4.93
N LEU A 117 -2.44 17.89 3.86
CA LEU A 117 -1.85 18.18 2.55
C LEU A 117 -2.45 19.42 1.90
N GLU A 118 -3.73 19.71 2.13
CA GLU A 118 -4.37 20.92 1.62
C GLU A 118 -3.88 22.19 2.34
N GLN A 119 -3.51 22.07 3.60
CA GLN A 119 -2.99 23.19 4.40
C GLN A 119 -1.49 23.44 4.20
N GLY A 120 -0.80 22.42 3.75
CA GLY A 120 0.63 22.48 3.50
C GLY A 120 0.95 22.81 2.07
#